data_9c6278d8733cac66780d06739aee3f20
#
_entry.id   9c6278d8733cac66780d06739aee3f20
#
_cell.length_a   1.000
_cell.length_b   1.000
_cell.length_c   1.000
_cell.angle_alpha   90.00
_cell.angle_beta   90.00
_cell.angle_gamma   90.00
#
_symmetry.space_group_name_H-M   'P 1'
#
loop_
_entity.id
_entity.type
_entity.pdbx_description
1 polymer ?
#
loop_
_entity_poly.entity_id
_entity_poly.type
_entity_poly.pdbx_seq_one_letter_code
_entity_poly.pdbx_strand_id
1 'polypeptide(L)'
;VVDSLAGGRVLEHTPVTAVEPHRVRTPYGTVSADVVVRATEGYTPTLKGLRRAVAPVYSLVIATEPLPDRTWEAIGLRERETFTDYRHLLVYGQRTADGRLVFGGRGAPYHFGSRIAAGFDHDPRVFASIWSALREMLPMVAGAKVTHAWGGVLGVPRDWTASVGLDRATGLAWAGGYVGDGVSTTNLAGRTLRDLVMGRDTELTRLPWVNHR
;
A
#
# COMPACT_ATOMS: atom_id res chain seq x y z
N VAL A 1 9.24 -10.64 7.09
CA VAL A 1 7.93 -11.31 6.86
C VAL A 1 8.11 -12.47 5.87
N VAL A 2 8.75 -12.23 4.72
CA VAL A 2 8.94 -13.29 3.70
C VAL A 2 9.77 -14.45 4.25
N ASP A 3 10.84 -14.15 4.99
CA ASP A 3 11.74 -15.15 5.58
C ASP A 3 11.07 -16.01 6.67
N SER A 4 9.92 -15.59 7.17
CA SER A 4 9.14 -16.32 8.19
C SER A 4 8.07 -17.25 7.60
N LEU A 5 7.97 -17.35 6.26
CA LEU A 5 6.99 -18.22 5.59
C LEU A 5 7.48 -19.68 5.61
N ALA A 6 7.08 -20.43 6.63
CA ALA A 6 7.35 -21.87 6.68
C ALA A 6 6.66 -22.60 5.51
N GLY A 7 7.43 -23.13 4.58
CA GLY A 7 6.95 -23.88 3.41
C GLY A 7 6.37 -23.03 2.27
N GLY A 8 6.38 -21.71 2.40
CA GLY A 8 6.00 -20.78 1.32
C GLY A 8 7.10 -20.62 0.28
N ARG A 9 6.70 -20.33 -0.97
CA ARG A 9 7.62 -19.96 -2.06
C ARG A 9 7.27 -18.57 -2.56
N VAL A 10 8.28 -17.70 -2.71
CA VAL A 10 8.15 -16.39 -3.35
C VAL A 10 8.85 -16.46 -4.70
N LEU A 11 8.15 -16.11 -5.75
CA LEU A 11 8.66 -16.07 -7.12
C LEU A 11 8.74 -14.60 -7.54
N GLU A 12 9.91 -14.01 -7.41
CA GLU A 12 10.20 -12.67 -7.89
C GLU A 12 10.31 -12.63 -9.42
N HIS A 13 10.23 -11.44 -10.00
CA HIS A 13 10.30 -11.22 -11.45
C HIS A 13 9.33 -12.08 -12.27
N THR A 14 8.21 -12.49 -11.63
CA THR A 14 7.22 -13.38 -12.23
C THR A 14 5.88 -12.64 -12.35
N PRO A 15 5.73 -11.76 -13.37
CA PRO A 15 4.50 -10.98 -13.52
C PRO A 15 3.31 -11.88 -13.83
N VAL A 16 2.20 -11.64 -13.13
CA VAL A 16 0.92 -12.29 -13.39
C VAL A 16 0.25 -11.59 -14.58
N THR A 17 -0.07 -12.34 -15.63
CA THR A 17 -0.72 -11.83 -16.84
C THR A 17 -2.23 -12.07 -16.85
N ALA A 18 -2.71 -13.10 -16.14
CA ALA A 18 -4.12 -13.37 -15.96
C ALA A 18 -4.40 -14.11 -14.66
N VAL A 19 -5.55 -13.80 -14.06
CA VAL A 19 -6.12 -14.50 -12.90
C VAL A 19 -7.43 -15.10 -13.36
N GLU A 20 -7.56 -16.41 -13.24
CA GLU A 20 -8.72 -17.20 -13.66
C GLU A 20 -9.16 -18.12 -12.49
N PRO A 21 -10.37 -18.68 -12.51
CA PRO A 21 -10.76 -19.68 -11.54
C PRO A 21 -9.70 -20.79 -11.41
N HIS A 22 -9.25 -21.03 -10.19
CA HIS A 22 -8.26 -22.05 -9.84
C HIS A 22 -6.89 -21.98 -10.55
N ARG A 23 -6.57 -20.84 -11.23
CA ARG A 23 -5.28 -20.70 -11.93
C ARG A 23 -4.78 -19.26 -12.08
N VAL A 24 -3.48 -19.16 -12.17
CA VAL A 24 -2.77 -17.92 -12.48
C VAL A 24 -1.86 -18.16 -13.67
N ARG A 25 -1.84 -17.25 -14.64
CA ARG A 25 -0.93 -17.30 -15.80
C ARG A 25 0.21 -16.31 -15.63
N THR A 26 1.38 -16.74 -16.03
CA THR A 26 2.61 -15.94 -16.12
C THR A 26 3.28 -16.18 -17.46
N PRO A 27 4.27 -15.38 -17.88
CA PRO A 27 5.07 -15.65 -19.08
C PRO A 27 5.82 -17.00 -19.02
N TYR A 28 6.02 -17.53 -17.83
CA TYR A 28 6.83 -18.75 -17.60
C TYR A 28 5.98 -20.01 -17.45
N GLY A 29 4.66 -19.88 -17.40
CA GLY A 29 3.74 -21.01 -17.24
C GLY A 29 2.49 -20.67 -16.44
N THR A 30 1.77 -21.74 -16.09
CA THR A 30 0.50 -21.65 -15.36
C THR A 30 0.67 -22.29 -13.98
N VAL A 31 0.18 -21.64 -12.95
CA VAL A 31 0.05 -22.18 -11.59
C VAL A 31 -1.41 -22.50 -11.34
N SER A 32 -1.71 -23.72 -10.92
CA SER A 32 -3.05 -24.15 -10.50
C SER A 32 -3.12 -24.32 -8.99
N ALA A 33 -4.24 -23.89 -8.39
CA ALA A 33 -4.48 -23.99 -6.97
C ALA A 33 -5.98 -24.06 -6.68
N ASP A 34 -6.37 -24.66 -5.56
CA ASP A 34 -7.76 -24.68 -5.11
C ASP A 34 -8.28 -23.29 -4.83
N VAL A 35 -7.43 -22.42 -4.29
CA VAL A 35 -7.73 -21.02 -4.03
C VAL A 35 -6.64 -20.12 -4.62
N VAL A 36 -7.05 -19.12 -5.38
CA VAL A 36 -6.19 -18.07 -5.93
C VAL A 36 -6.52 -16.76 -5.24
N VAL A 37 -5.56 -16.19 -4.51
CA VAL A 37 -5.73 -14.92 -3.80
C VAL A 37 -5.18 -13.77 -4.64
N ARG A 38 -6.03 -12.84 -5.04
CA ARG A 38 -5.65 -11.58 -5.68
C ARG A 38 -5.42 -10.51 -4.60
N ALA A 39 -4.16 -10.22 -4.33
CA ALA A 39 -3.73 -9.18 -3.40
C ALA A 39 -2.83 -8.15 -4.11
N THR A 40 -3.28 -7.68 -5.28
CA THR A 40 -2.49 -6.85 -6.21
C THR A 40 -2.68 -5.36 -5.99
N GLU A 41 -3.48 -4.96 -5.01
CA GLU A 41 -3.71 -3.59 -4.56
C GLU A 41 -3.81 -2.59 -5.73
N GLY A 42 -2.99 -1.53 -5.73
CA GLY A 42 -2.96 -0.53 -6.79
C GLY A 42 -2.65 -1.07 -8.19
N TYR A 43 -2.05 -2.25 -8.32
CA TYR A 43 -1.80 -2.91 -9.59
C TYR A 43 -3.00 -3.71 -10.14
N THR A 44 -4.08 -3.85 -9.37
CA THR A 44 -5.30 -4.56 -9.80
C THR A 44 -5.82 -4.12 -11.19
N PRO A 45 -5.80 -2.82 -11.56
CA PRO A 45 -6.25 -2.38 -12.90
C PRO A 45 -5.44 -2.92 -14.08
N THR A 46 -4.23 -3.45 -13.85
CA THR A 46 -3.41 -4.05 -14.92
C THR A 46 -3.90 -5.44 -15.33
N LEU A 47 -4.73 -6.08 -14.50
CA LEU A 47 -5.28 -7.40 -14.78
C LEU A 47 -6.47 -7.30 -15.71
N LYS A 48 -6.55 -8.23 -16.68
CA LYS A 48 -7.64 -8.30 -17.66
C LYS A 48 -9.02 -8.33 -16.97
N GLY A 49 -9.90 -7.43 -17.37
CA GLY A 49 -11.26 -7.33 -16.82
C GLY A 49 -11.36 -6.50 -15.51
N LEU A 50 -10.25 -6.11 -14.89
CA LEU A 50 -10.23 -5.41 -13.60
C LEU A 50 -9.82 -3.94 -13.68
N ARG A 51 -9.74 -3.36 -14.88
CA ARG A 51 -9.29 -1.97 -15.10
C ARG A 51 -10.04 -0.92 -14.26
N ARG A 52 -11.28 -1.18 -13.89
CA ARG A 52 -12.15 -0.25 -13.15
C ARG A 52 -12.43 -0.72 -11.71
N ALA A 53 -11.77 -1.77 -11.26
CA ALA A 53 -11.99 -2.31 -9.92
C ALA A 53 -11.53 -1.33 -8.83
N VAL A 54 -10.41 -0.65 -9.06
CA VAL A 54 -9.90 0.42 -8.18
C VAL A 54 -9.30 1.54 -9.03
N ALA A 55 -9.24 2.75 -8.50
CA ALA A 55 -8.46 3.84 -9.08
C ALA A 55 -7.02 3.77 -8.53
N PRO A 56 -5.99 3.69 -9.38
CA PRO A 56 -4.61 3.78 -8.95
C PRO A 56 -4.27 5.23 -8.62
N VAL A 57 -4.00 5.51 -7.35
CA VAL A 57 -3.62 6.83 -6.85
C VAL A 57 -2.24 6.73 -6.23
N TYR A 58 -1.34 7.63 -6.61
CA TYR A 58 0.02 7.59 -6.10
C TYR A 58 0.13 8.32 -4.75
N SER A 59 0.93 7.76 -3.86
CA SER A 59 1.41 8.40 -2.64
C SER A 59 2.92 8.51 -2.71
N LEU A 60 3.46 9.72 -2.55
CA LEU A 60 4.88 10.01 -2.65
C LEU A 60 5.46 10.33 -1.28
N VAL A 61 6.72 9.97 -1.11
CA VAL A 61 7.41 10.02 0.18
C VAL A 61 8.82 10.55 -0.02
N ILE A 62 9.29 11.34 0.92
CA ILE A 62 10.69 11.79 1.02
C ILE A 62 11.29 11.32 2.34
N ALA A 63 12.62 11.18 2.38
CA ALA A 63 13.36 11.02 3.62
C ALA A 63 14.53 12.00 3.66
N THR A 64 14.74 12.59 4.83
CA THR A 64 15.88 13.45 5.08
C THR A 64 17.18 12.65 5.25
N GLU A 65 18.31 13.32 5.26
CA GLU A 65 19.51 12.79 5.92
C GLU A 65 19.23 12.53 7.41
N PRO A 66 20.06 11.74 8.13
CA PRO A 66 19.95 11.63 9.58
C PRO A 66 20.00 12.99 10.24
N LEU A 67 19.01 13.29 11.08
CA LEU A 67 18.93 14.59 11.76
C LEU A 67 19.73 14.56 13.06
N PRO A 68 20.37 15.68 13.44
CA PRO A 68 21.07 15.80 14.72
C PRO A 68 20.14 15.61 15.92
N ASP A 69 20.67 15.10 17.03
CA ASP A 69 19.91 14.84 18.25
C ASP A 69 19.16 16.08 18.75
N ARG A 70 19.79 17.26 18.70
CA ARG A 70 19.14 18.53 19.06
C ARG A 70 17.87 18.81 18.24
N THR A 71 17.84 18.38 16.98
CA THR A 71 16.67 18.54 16.12
C THR A 71 15.57 17.58 16.55
N TRP A 72 15.94 16.36 16.90
CA TRP A 72 15.00 15.36 17.43
C TRP A 72 14.45 15.73 18.80
N GLU A 73 15.26 16.34 19.66
CA GLU A 73 14.82 16.90 20.94
C GLU A 73 13.73 17.97 20.74
N ALA A 74 13.89 18.82 19.71
CA ALA A 74 12.91 19.85 19.38
C ALA A 74 11.63 19.29 18.72
N ILE A 75 11.73 18.22 17.91
CA ILE A 75 10.60 17.57 17.26
C ILE A 75 9.82 16.71 18.26
N GLY A 76 10.51 16.00 19.15
CA GLY A 76 9.96 14.90 19.94
C GLY A 76 10.12 13.56 19.23
N LEU A 77 9.06 12.79 19.09
CA LEU A 77 9.03 11.46 18.42
C LEU A 77 10.11 10.51 18.95
N ARG A 78 10.25 10.45 20.28
CA ARG A 78 11.32 9.69 20.96
C ARG A 78 11.20 8.20 20.76
N GLU A 79 9.96 7.68 20.72
CA GLU A 79 9.64 6.26 20.51
C GLU A 79 9.39 5.94 19.03
N ARG A 80 9.77 6.86 18.12
CA ARG A 80 9.56 6.72 16.67
C ARG A 80 8.08 6.61 16.28
N GLU A 81 7.25 7.39 16.96
CA GLU A 81 5.82 7.50 16.71
C GLU A 81 5.57 7.94 15.27
N THR A 82 4.50 7.41 14.70
CA THR A 82 3.95 7.92 13.46
C THR A 82 3.03 9.10 13.74
N PHE A 83 3.00 10.07 12.86
CA PHE A 83 2.09 11.22 12.96
C PHE A 83 1.44 11.51 11.62
N THR A 84 0.29 12.15 11.69
CA THR A 84 -0.50 12.61 10.55
C THR A 84 -1.22 13.90 10.93
N ASP A 85 -1.77 14.61 9.94
CA ASP A 85 -2.59 15.80 10.18
C ASP A 85 -3.95 15.71 9.49
N TYR A 86 -4.80 16.72 9.76
CA TYR A 86 -6.18 16.80 9.25
C TYR A 86 -6.35 17.59 7.95
N ARG A 87 -5.26 17.93 7.24
CA ARG A 87 -5.40 18.64 5.97
C ARG A 87 -6.02 17.76 4.87
N HIS A 88 -6.67 18.37 3.88
CA HIS A 88 -7.31 17.64 2.78
C HIS A 88 -6.35 16.72 2.01
N LEU A 89 -5.14 17.17 1.73
CA LEU A 89 -4.06 16.34 1.21
C LEU A 89 -3.25 15.88 2.41
N LEU A 90 -3.73 14.82 3.03
CA LEU A 90 -3.18 14.23 4.22
C LEU A 90 -1.67 14.00 4.08
N VAL A 91 -0.93 14.47 5.06
CA VAL A 91 0.50 14.16 5.22
C VAL A 91 0.70 13.22 6.40
N TYR A 92 1.77 12.46 6.36
CA TYR A 92 2.15 11.54 7.41
C TYR A 92 3.66 11.47 7.53
N GLY A 93 4.16 11.10 8.68
CA GLY A 93 5.60 10.99 8.89
C GLY A 93 5.97 10.14 10.09
N GLN A 94 7.26 9.82 10.16
CA GLN A 94 7.83 9.09 11.28
C GLN A 94 9.34 9.28 11.36
N ARG A 95 9.91 9.00 12.54
CA ARG A 95 11.34 8.87 12.74
C ARG A 95 11.79 7.45 12.41
N THR A 96 12.85 7.31 11.60
CA THR A 96 13.48 6.00 11.34
C THR A 96 14.45 5.58 12.43
N ALA A 97 14.87 4.32 12.42
CA ALA A 97 15.86 3.80 13.38
C ALA A 97 17.23 4.48 13.26
N ASP A 98 17.61 4.92 12.05
CA ASP A 98 18.88 5.63 11.76
C ASP A 98 18.74 7.15 11.85
N GLY A 99 17.65 7.66 12.46
CA GLY A 99 17.47 9.08 12.75
C GLY A 99 17.08 9.97 11.59
N ARG A 100 16.48 9.42 10.53
CA ARG A 100 15.90 10.21 9.43
C ARG A 100 14.45 10.56 9.73
N LEU A 101 13.99 11.65 9.15
CA LEU A 101 12.57 11.96 9.09
C LEU A 101 12.02 11.51 7.75
N VAL A 102 11.15 10.51 7.75
CA VAL A 102 10.33 10.12 6.60
C VAL A 102 9.05 10.92 6.63
N PHE A 103 8.69 11.50 5.48
CA PHE A 103 7.49 12.31 5.37
C PHE A 103 6.86 12.11 4.00
N GLY A 104 5.59 11.78 4.00
CA GLY A 104 4.83 11.50 2.79
C GLY A 104 3.50 12.21 2.77
N GLY A 105 2.87 12.19 1.61
CA GLY A 105 1.56 12.78 1.44
C GLY A 105 0.89 12.33 0.17
N ARG A 106 -0.42 12.46 0.17
CA ARG A 106 -1.22 12.35 -1.05
C ARG A 106 -1.04 13.63 -1.85
N GLY A 107 -1.24 13.59 -3.14
CA GLY A 107 -1.15 14.78 -3.99
C GLY A 107 -0.57 14.48 -5.36
N ALA A 108 -0.15 13.24 -5.60
CA ALA A 108 0.21 12.80 -6.93
C ALA A 108 -1.04 12.68 -7.81
N PRO A 109 -0.99 13.11 -9.08
CA PRO A 109 -2.14 13.13 -9.95
C PRO A 109 -2.62 11.72 -10.29
N TYR A 110 -3.94 11.53 -10.39
CA TYR A 110 -4.52 10.37 -11.03
C TYR A 110 -4.21 10.39 -12.53
N HIS A 111 -3.64 9.30 -13.04
CA HIS A 111 -3.37 9.16 -14.47
C HIS A 111 -4.58 8.57 -15.19
N PHE A 112 -5.16 9.38 -16.09
CA PHE A 112 -6.39 9.04 -16.80
C PHE A 112 -6.38 7.63 -17.38
N GLY A 113 -7.49 6.92 -17.22
CA GLY A 113 -7.66 5.56 -17.69
C GLY A 113 -7.01 4.50 -16.79
N SER A 114 -6.78 4.79 -15.53
CA SER A 114 -6.12 3.90 -14.55
C SER A 114 -4.74 3.44 -15.02
N ARG A 115 -3.99 4.34 -15.66
CA ARG A 115 -2.65 4.02 -16.14
C ARG A 115 -1.66 3.93 -14.98
N ILE A 116 -0.86 2.90 -15.03
CA ILE A 116 0.28 2.67 -14.13
C ILE A 116 1.51 2.53 -15.02
N ALA A 117 2.55 3.31 -14.75
CA ALA A 117 3.80 3.26 -15.52
C ALA A 117 4.99 3.59 -14.63
N ALA A 118 6.16 3.12 -15.02
CA ALA A 118 7.41 3.51 -14.40
C ALA A 118 7.57 5.05 -14.44
N GLY A 119 8.02 5.63 -13.35
CA GLY A 119 8.21 7.06 -13.21
C GLY A 119 6.98 7.86 -12.75
N PHE A 120 5.78 7.26 -12.68
CA PHE A 120 4.60 7.94 -12.11
C PHE A 120 4.69 8.09 -10.59
N ASP A 121 5.54 7.32 -9.96
CA ASP A 121 5.91 7.39 -8.55
C ASP A 121 7.05 8.39 -8.27
N HIS A 122 7.47 9.17 -9.28
CA HIS A 122 8.56 10.13 -9.17
C HIS A 122 8.21 11.46 -9.84
N ASP A 123 7.51 12.34 -9.09
CA ASP A 123 7.16 13.70 -9.53
C ASP A 123 7.91 14.75 -8.69
N PRO A 124 8.91 15.47 -9.27
CA PRO A 124 9.67 16.48 -8.55
C PRO A 124 8.81 17.62 -7.96
N ARG A 125 7.69 17.96 -8.59
CA ARG A 125 6.79 19.02 -8.10
C ARG A 125 6.07 18.57 -6.83
N VAL A 126 5.64 17.31 -6.79
CA VAL A 126 4.99 16.71 -5.62
C VAL A 126 6.00 16.59 -4.48
N PHE A 127 7.22 16.14 -4.75
CA PHE A 127 8.29 16.09 -3.74
C PHE A 127 8.62 17.48 -3.17
N ALA A 128 8.69 18.51 -4.01
CA ALA A 128 8.88 19.88 -3.57
C ALA A 128 7.73 20.37 -2.68
N SER A 129 6.50 20.02 -3.02
CA SER A 129 5.32 20.37 -2.21
C SER A 129 5.34 19.65 -0.85
N ILE A 130 5.69 18.35 -0.83
CA ILE A 130 5.84 17.59 0.41
C ILE A 130 6.94 18.19 1.30
N TRP A 131 8.08 18.55 0.72
CA TRP A 131 9.16 19.22 1.43
C TRP A 131 8.76 20.57 1.98
N SER A 132 8.00 21.38 1.22
CA SER A 132 7.46 22.65 1.69
C SER A 132 6.52 22.47 2.88
N ALA A 133 5.59 21.52 2.79
CA ALA A 133 4.67 21.20 3.88
C ALA A 133 5.42 20.73 5.14
N LEU A 134 6.48 19.94 4.98
CA LEU A 134 7.30 19.48 6.11
C LEU A 134 7.99 20.66 6.81
N ARG A 135 8.58 21.60 6.05
CA ARG A 135 9.23 22.77 6.62
C ARG A 135 8.26 23.75 7.30
N GLU A 136 7.05 23.83 6.78
CA GLU A 136 5.98 24.60 7.42
C GLU A 136 5.57 24.00 8.76
N MET A 137 5.41 22.68 8.81
CA MET A 137 5.02 21.95 10.00
C MET A 137 6.15 21.88 11.05
N LEU A 138 7.37 21.64 10.61
CA LEU A 138 8.56 21.45 11.43
C LEU A 138 9.71 22.37 10.96
N PRO A 139 9.68 23.67 11.28
CA PRO A 139 10.69 24.62 10.80
C PRO A 139 12.13 24.26 11.13
N MET A 140 12.36 23.51 12.22
CA MET A 140 13.69 23.08 12.66
C MET A 140 14.39 22.14 11.67
N VAL A 141 13.67 21.56 10.70
CA VAL A 141 14.27 20.69 9.67
C VAL A 141 14.68 21.45 8.41
N ALA A 142 14.45 22.77 8.33
CA ALA A 142 14.65 23.55 7.10
C ALA A 142 16.08 23.48 6.53
N GLY A 143 17.08 23.24 7.37
CA GLY A 143 18.48 23.06 6.96
C GLY A 143 18.87 21.65 6.53
N ALA A 144 17.97 20.66 6.67
CA ALA A 144 18.27 19.28 6.32
C ALA A 144 18.16 19.04 4.80
N LYS A 145 18.87 18.01 4.33
CA LYS A 145 18.82 17.58 2.94
C LYS A 145 17.84 16.42 2.78
N VAL A 146 17.02 16.45 1.73
CA VAL A 146 16.29 15.28 1.26
C VAL A 146 17.25 14.37 0.53
N THR A 147 17.41 13.14 1.00
CA THR A 147 18.36 12.16 0.45
C THR A 147 17.68 11.03 -0.31
N HIS A 148 16.40 10.78 -0.03
CA HIS A 148 15.61 9.76 -0.70
C HIS A 148 14.24 10.33 -1.05
N ALA A 149 13.73 9.92 -2.21
CA ALA A 149 12.40 10.24 -2.68
C ALA A 149 11.87 9.05 -3.48
N TRP A 150 10.67 8.60 -3.16
CA TRP A 150 10.02 7.45 -3.82
C TRP A 150 8.51 7.58 -3.72
N GLY A 151 7.81 6.68 -4.38
CA GLY A 151 6.37 6.59 -4.27
C GLY A 151 5.85 5.18 -4.48
N GLY A 152 4.56 5.03 -4.33
CA GLY A 152 3.85 3.79 -4.58
C GLY A 152 2.41 4.04 -5.00
N VAL A 153 1.84 3.09 -5.71
CA VAL A 153 0.45 3.15 -6.16
C VAL A 153 -0.46 2.51 -5.13
N LEU A 154 -1.51 3.23 -4.75
CA LEU A 154 -2.59 2.76 -3.89
C LEU A 154 -3.82 2.42 -4.74
N GLY A 155 -4.50 1.34 -4.42
CA GLY A 155 -5.78 0.99 -5.01
C GLY A 155 -6.93 1.64 -4.24
N VAL A 156 -7.59 2.61 -4.83
CA VAL A 156 -8.72 3.31 -4.20
C VAL A 156 -10.03 2.79 -4.80
N PRO A 157 -10.85 2.03 -4.03
CA PRO A 157 -12.19 1.66 -4.43
C PRO A 157 -13.08 2.90 -4.59
N ARG A 158 -14.16 2.78 -5.35
CA ARG A 158 -15.08 3.92 -5.61
C ARG A 158 -15.70 4.50 -4.34
N ASP A 159 -15.99 3.66 -3.39
CA ASP A 159 -16.62 3.99 -2.10
C ASP A 159 -15.62 4.10 -0.94
N TRP A 160 -14.33 4.03 -1.26
CA TRP A 160 -13.23 4.10 -0.28
C TRP A 160 -13.23 2.98 0.76
N THR A 161 -13.95 1.89 0.51
CA THR A 161 -14.07 0.77 1.45
C THR A 161 -13.15 -0.37 1.05
N ALA A 162 -12.28 -0.78 1.95
CA ALA A 162 -11.46 -1.99 1.78
C ALA A 162 -12.36 -3.23 1.69
N SER A 163 -11.92 -4.23 0.93
CA SER A 163 -12.65 -5.48 0.79
C SER A 163 -11.74 -6.69 0.89
N VAL A 164 -12.24 -7.72 1.55
CA VAL A 164 -11.67 -9.05 1.59
C VAL A 164 -12.77 -10.06 1.30
N GLY A 165 -12.48 -11.09 0.51
CA GLY A 165 -13.53 -12.04 0.18
C GLY A 165 -13.04 -13.32 -0.48
N LEU A 166 -13.96 -14.27 -0.62
CA LEU A 166 -13.76 -15.55 -1.29
C LEU A 166 -15.05 -15.94 -2.02
N ASP A 167 -14.95 -16.10 -3.33
CA ASP A 167 -15.95 -16.79 -4.11
C ASP A 167 -15.64 -18.29 -4.14
N ARG A 168 -16.40 -19.06 -3.39
CA ARG A 168 -16.18 -20.51 -3.25
C ARG A 168 -16.45 -21.28 -4.55
N ALA A 169 -17.31 -20.75 -5.44
CA ALA A 169 -17.62 -21.42 -6.68
C ALA A 169 -16.46 -21.39 -7.67
N THR A 170 -15.68 -20.30 -7.64
CA THR A 170 -14.55 -20.09 -8.55
C THR A 170 -13.18 -20.28 -7.88
N GLY A 171 -13.13 -20.42 -6.56
CA GLY A 171 -11.89 -20.45 -5.81
C GLY A 171 -11.12 -19.10 -5.85
N LEU A 172 -11.75 -18.01 -6.29
CA LEU A 172 -11.10 -16.69 -6.33
C LEU A 172 -11.33 -15.95 -5.01
N ALA A 173 -10.24 -15.56 -4.38
CA ALA A 173 -10.23 -14.72 -3.20
C ALA A 173 -9.56 -13.38 -3.49
N TRP A 174 -9.86 -12.38 -2.70
CA TRP A 174 -9.25 -11.06 -2.84
C TRP A 174 -9.06 -10.37 -1.51
N ALA A 175 -8.10 -9.46 -1.48
CA ALA A 175 -7.91 -8.50 -0.42
C ALA A 175 -7.27 -7.24 -0.99
N GLY A 176 -7.75 -6.05 -0.61
CA GLY A 176 -7.22 -4.78 -1.10
C GLY A 176 -8.14 -3.60 -0.86
N GLY A 177 -7.79 -2.47 -1.47
CA GLY A 177 -8.53 -1.24 -1.34
C GLY A 177 -8.32 -0.51 -0.02
N TYR A 178 -7.13 -0.63 0.57
CA TYR A 178 -6.84 -0.10 1.90
C TYR A 178 -6.66 1.41 1.96
N VAL A 179 -6.55 2.08 0.83
CA VAL A 179 -6.51 3.55 0.70
C VAL A 179 -5.41 4.22 1.56
N GLY A 180 -4.27 3.52 1.74
CA GLY A 180 -3.13 4.00 2.54
C GLY A 180 -3.01 3.35 3.93
N ASP A 181 -4.05 2.75 4.47
CA ASP A 181 -4.04 2.10 5.80
C ASP A 181 -3.63 0.62 5.73
N GLY A 182 -2.77 0.26 4.77
CA GLY A 182 -2.42 -1.12 4.47
C GLY A 182 -1.59 -1.83 5.55
N VAL A 183 -0.80 -1.14 6.35
CA VAL A 183 0.18 -1.78 7.24
C VAL A 183 -0.48 -2.72 8.26
N SER A 184 -1.49 -2.26 8.98
CA SER A 184 -2.24 -3.09 9.94
C SER A 184 -3.38 -3.85 9.27
N THR A 185 -4.07 -3.22 8.30
CA THR A 185 -5.26 -3.77 7.67
C THR A 185 -4.95 -5.02 6.83
N THR A 186 -3.77 -5.10 6.21
CA THR A 186 -3.34 -6.32 5.48
C THR A 186 -3.17 -7.52 6.41
N ASN A 187 -2.70 -7.32 7.65
CA ASN A 187 -2.63 -8.41 8.63
C ASN A 187 -4.03 -8.92 8.98
N LEU A 188 -4.97 -8.00 9.24
CA LEU A 188 -6.36 -8.35 9.49
C LEU A 188 -6.98 -9.07 8.28
N ALA A 189 -6.74 -8.59 7.07
CA ALA A 189 -7.21 -9.20 5.83
C ALA A 189 -6.67 -10.63 5.64
N GLY A 190 -5.38 -10.83 5.90
CA GLY A 190 -4.76 -12.15 5.83
C GLY A 190 -5.37 -13.15 6.81
N ARG A 191 -5.66 -12.71 8.04
CA ARG A 191 -6.35 -13.53 9.05
C ARG A 191 -7.79 -13.84 8.63
N THR A 192 -8.50 -12.86 8.09
CA THR A 192 -9.87 -13.04 7.57
C THR A 192 -9.87 -14.03 6.39
N LEU A 193 -8.95 -13.87 5.43
CA LEU A 193 -8.80 -14.79 4.30
C LEU A 193 -8.51 -16.22 4.76
N ARG A 194 -7.61 -16.39 5.73
CA ARG A 194 -7.34 -17.70 6.32
C ARG A 194 -8.63 -18.38 6.80
N ASP A 195 -9.43 -17.63 7.55
CA ASP A 195 -10.66 -18.19 8.14
C ASP A 195 -11.72 -18.47 7.04
N LEU A 196 -11.83 -17.61 6.04
CA LEU A 196 -12.69 -17.84 4.86
C LEU A 196 -12.25 -19.10 4.09
N VAL A 197 -10.97 -19.25 3.80
CA VAL A 197 -10.43 -20.39 3.04
C VAL A 197 -10.61 -21.69 3.82
N MET A 198 -10.36 -21.67 5.13
CA MET A 198 -10.51 -22.83 6.01
C MET A 198 -11.96 -23.15 6.38
N GLY A 199 -12.93 -22.34 5.93
CA GLY A 199 -14.35 -22.53 6.24
C GLY A 199 -14.70 -22.31 7.71
N ARG A 200 -13.92 -21.49 8.42
CA ARG A 200 -14.16 -21.19 9.83
C ARG A 200 -15.21 -20.10 9.96
N ASP A 201 -16.14 -20.26 10.88
CA ASP A 201 -17.08 -19.21 11.27
C ASP A 201 -16.52 -18.45 12.49
N THR A 202 -15.99 -17.27 12.26
CA THR A 202 -15.36 -16.41 13.26
C THR A 202 -15.91 -14.97 13.17
N GLU A 203 -15.63 -14.15 14.16
CA GLU A 203 -15.95 -12.72 14.10
C GLU A 203 -15.35 -12.05 12.85
N LEU A 204 -14.16 -12.46 12.43
CA LEU A 204 -13.48 -11.91 11.27
C LEU A 204 -14.25 -12.16 9.97
N THR A 205 -14.87 -13.32 9.82
CA THR A 205 -15.65 -13.69 8.62
C THR A 205 -17.01 -13.01 8.53
N ARG A 206 -17.43 -12.31 9.61
CA ARG A 206 -18.70 -11.57 9.71
C ARG A 206 -18.51 -10.06 9.62
N LEU A 207 -17.27 -9.56 9.48
CA LEU A 207 -17.00 -8.13 9.37
C LEU A 207 -17.64 -7.54 8.11
N PRO A 208 -18.11 -6.27 8.14
CA PRO A 208 -18.84 -5.65 7.02
C PRO A 208 -18.07 -5.58 5.70
N TRP A 209 -16.75 -5.61 5.74
CA TRP A 209 -15.90 -5.58 4.55
C TRP A 209 -15.76 -6.93 3.85
N VAL A 210 -16.28 -8.02 4.47
CA VAL A 210 -16.23 -9.36 3.86
C VAL A 210 -17.21 -9.46 2.71
N ASN A 211 -16.69 -9.83 1.52
CA ASN A 211 -17.43 -9.88 0.26
C ASN A 211 -18.09 -8.55 -0.14
N HIS A 212 -17.62 -7.43 0.41
CA HIS A 212 -18.01 -6.10 -0.04
C HIS A 212 -17.59 -5.89 -1.51
N ARG A 213 -18.51 -5.33 -2.35
CA ARG A 213 -18.33 -5.16 -3.80
C ARG A 213 -18.68 -3.75 -4.26
#